data_9a52eb3b656b3c1e0099d12cfcd625da
#
_entry.id   9a52eb3b656b3c1e0099d12cfcd625da
#
_cell.length_a   1.000
_cell.length_b   1.000
_cell.length_c   1.000
_cell.angle_alpha   90.00
_cell.angle_beta   90.00
_cell.angle_gamma   90.00
#
_symmetry.space_group_name_H-M   'P 1'
#
loop_
_entity.id
_entity.type
_entity.pdbx_description
1 polymer ?
#
loop_
_entity_poly.entity_id
_entity_poly.type
_entity_poly.pdbx_seq_one_letter_code
_entity_poly.pdbx_strand_id
1 'polypeptide(L)'
;MVRAARGGAAAAVPQVAGRDVTLWDAHTAGQIGRDQMRSISLLHEGFARNLTHSLGAYLRTAFTAALVSAEHLSYRDFLQTIPEVTYLASCKLAPVGASALLQLDLAVAFPLVDLLLGGEGKGTPPAREITEIEEQVLETVVQVICRGLQTAWQALSLEFQFDARQQSEQAQHLMPLEEKTLALSFEITLPDSRGTLNLAVPAVVSNALLRKLSTEWVRSKPRARQDSDQRLRARLLTCPFPVELGLTSLAVPLRKLIELAPGSLLVLRREARKPATLLVGGREMFTAGVARRGPARVAQVLECCPERPSERKPSR
;
A
#
# COMPACT_ATOMS: atom_id res chain seq x y z
N MET A 1 25.40 -54.68 9.60
CA MET A 1 24.61 -54.21 8.43
C MET A 1 23.17 -53.98 8.87
N VAL A 2 22.82 -52.73 9.15
CA VAL A 2 21.41 -52.37 9.47
C VAL A 2 21.08 -51.18 8.60
N ARG A 3 20.15 -51.37 7.69
CA ARG A 3 19.67 -50.39 6.71
C ARG A 3 18.44 -49.70 7.31
N ALA A 4 18.58 -48.44 7.67
CA ALA A 4 17.47 -47.62 8.12
C ALA A 4 16.65 -47.10 6.92
N ALA A 5 15.39 -47.53 6.85
CA ALA A 5 14.39 -46.93 5.93
C ALA A 5 13.82 -45.68 6.57
N ARG A 6 14.09 -44.52 5.97
CA ARG A 6 13.36 -43.28 6.22
C ARG A 6 12.29 -43.13 5.15
N GLY A 7 11.08 -43.46 5.48
CA GLY A 7 9.88 -43.07 4.71
C GLY A 7 9.14 -42.01 5.48
N GLY A 8 9.44 -40.75 5.20
CA GLY A 8 8.62 -39.62 5.65
C GLY A 8 7.50 -39.40 4.64
N ALA A 9 6.28 -39.75 4.99
CA ALA A 9 5.10 -39.40 4.22
C ALA A 9 4.88 -37.88 4.30
N ALA A 10 5.04 -37.20 3.19
CA ALA A 10 4.61 -35.83 3.03
C ALA A 10 3.07 -35.80 3.14
N ALA A 11 2.57 -35.07 4.13
CA ALA A 11 1.14 -34.83 4.29
C ALA A 11 0.65 -34.03 3.07
N ALA A 12 -0.28 -34.60 2.32
CA ALA A 12 -0.93 -33.93 1.19
C ALA A 12 -1.73 -32.73 1.71
N VAL A 13 -1.37 -31.55 1.22
CA VAL A 13 -2.14 -30.33 1.43
C VAL A 13 -3.44 -30.44 0.63
N PRO A 14 -4.63 -30.23 1.23
CA PRO A 14 -5.89 -30.34 0.50
C PRO A 14 -5.95 -29.25 -0.57
N GLN A 15 -6.09 -29.64 -1.83
CA GLN A 15 -6.36 -28.73 -2.95
C GLN A 15 -7.76 -28.15 -2.78
N VAL A 16 -7.83 -26.88 -2.44
CA VAL A 16 -9.07 -26.08 -2.50
C VAL A 16 -9.28 -25.66 -3.94
N ALA A 17 -10.23 -26.29 -4.60
CA ALA A 17 -10.64 -25.97 -5.96
C ALA A 17 -11.13 -24.50 -6.05
N GLY A 18 -10.57 -23.72 -6.98
CA GLY A 18 -11.23 -22.57 -7.57
C GLY A 18 -10.98 -21.19 -6.93
N ARG A 19 -9.75 -20.87 -6.50
CA ARG A 19 -9.26 -19.50 -6.38
C ARG A 19 -7.76 -19.52 -6.65
N ASP A 20 -7.31 -18.65 -7.54
CA ASP A 20 -5.88 -18.40 -7.77
C ASP A 20 -5.22 -18.03 -6.42
N VAL A 21 -4.56 -19.01 -5.82
CA VAL A 21 -3.73 -18.80 -4.63
C VAL A 21 -2.38 -18.32 -5.18
N THR A 22 -2.20 -17.04 -5.29
CA THR A 22 -0.88 -16.45 -5.51
C THR A 22 -0.09 -16.57 -4.21
N LEU A 23 1.13 -17.15 -4.30
CA LEU A 23 2.09 -17.16 -3.19
C LEU A 23 2.27 -15.74 -2.68
N TRP A 24 2.08 -15.54 -1.37
CA TRP A 24 2.35 -14.28 -0.71
C TRP A 24 3.87 -14.06 -0.69
N ASP A 25 4.35 -13.13 -1.50
CA ASP A 25 5.75 -12.72 -1.52
C ASP A 25 5.94 -11.51 -0.60
N ALA A 26 6.90 -11.60 0.32
CA ALA A 26 7.22 -10.51 1.24
C ALA A 26 7.69 -9.24 0.51
N HIS A 27 8.21 -9.35 -0.71
CA HIS A 27 8.54 -8.21 -1.57
C HIS A 27 7.31 -7.47 -2.11
N THR A 28 6.14 -8.11 -2.10
CA THR A 28 4.86 -7.48 -2.48
C THR A 28 4.13 -6.84 -1.29
N ALA A 29 4.68 -6.98 -0.07
CA ALA A 29 4.19 -6.29 1.12
C ALA A 29 4.40 -4.78 0.98
N GLY A 30 3.36 -4.07 0.55
CA GLY A 30 3.39 -2.62 0.24
C GLY A 30 2.94 -2.27 -1.17
N GLN A 31 2.71 -3.27 -2.04
CA GLN A 31 2.07 -3.02 -3.34
C GLN A 31 0.60 -2.69 -3.16
N ILE A 32 0.17 -1.68 -3.90
CA ILE A 32 -1.23 -1.28 -3.96
C ILE A 32 -2.06 -2.45 -4.50
N GLY A 33 -3.12 -2.83 -3.79
CA GLY A 33 -4.03 -3.89 -4.22
C GLY A 33 -4.68 -3.56 -5.57
N ARG A 34 -5.04 -4.58 -6.37
CA ARG A 34 -5.68 -4.40 -7.69
C ARG A 34 -6.92 -3.51 -7.63
N ASP A 35 -7.74 -3.63 -6.59
CA ASP A 35 -8.95 -2.79 -6.42
C ASP A 35 -8.60 -1.33 -6.13
N GLN A 36 -7.53 -1.09 -5.39
CA GLN A 36 -7.02 0.24 -5.10
C GLN A 36 -6.44 0.90 -6.36
N MET A 37 -5.67 0.14 -7.15
CA MET A 37 -5.13 0.61 -8.43
C MET A 37 -6.25 0.96 -9.40
N ARG A 38 -7.31 0.14 -9.46
CA ARG A 38 -8.49 0.45 -10.27
C ARG A 38 -9.18 1.76 -9.84
N SER A 39 -9.25 2.02 -8.55
CA SER A 39 -9.82 3.28 -8.02
C SER A 39 -8.96 4.48 -8.39
N ILE A 40 -7.63 4.35 -8.34
CA ILE A 40 -6.69 5.36 -8.80
C ILE A 40 -6.90 5.62 -10.30
N SER A 41 -6.97 4.57 -11.13
CA SER A 41 -7.17 4.72 -12.57
C SER A 41 -8.47 5.46 -12.88
N LEU A 42 -9.58 5.08 -12.27
CA LEU A 42 -10.88 5.75 -12.47
C LEU A 42 -10.84 7.25 -12.07
N LEU A 43 -10.14 7.57 -10.97
CA LEU A 43 -9.96 8.97 -10.54
C LEU A 43 -9.21 9.76 -11.60
N HIS A 44 -8.11 9.20 -12.11
CA HIS A 44 -7.24 9.89 -13.06
C HIS A 44 -7.76 9.86 -14.50
N GLU A 45 -8.62 8.91 -14.86
CA GLU A 45 -9.43 9.00 -16.08
C GLU A 45 -10.40 10.20 -16.01
N GLY A 46 -10.98 10.46 -14.83
CA GLY A 46 -11.78 11.67 -14.57
C GLY A 46 -10.96 12.94 -14.73
N PHE A 47 -9.75 12.95 -14.15
CA PHE A 47 -8.80 14.06 -14.33
C PHE A 47 -8.46 14.29 -15.81
N ALA A 48 -8.13 13.23 -16.56
CA ALA A 48 -7.79 13.32 -17.98
C ALA A 48 -8.92 13.93 -18.82
N ARG A 49 -10.18 13.52 -18.56
CA ARG A 49 -11.36 14.13 -19.20
C ARG A 49 -11.50 15.62 -18.87
N ASN A 50 -11.34 15.98 -17.60
CA ASN A 50 -11.40 17.39 -17.19
C ASN A 50 -10.27 18.21 -17.82
N LEU A 51 -9.05 17.63 -17.89
CA LEU A 51 -7.90 18.28 -18.52
C LEU A 51 -8.15 18.50 -20.02
N THR A 52 -8.73 17.51 -20.71
CA THR A 52 -9.15 17.61 -22.12
C THR A 52 -10.05 18.82 -22.34
N HIS A 53 -11.04 19.02 -21.48
CA HIS A 53 -11.96 20.15 -21.59
C HIS A 53 -11.29 21.48 -21.25
N SER A 54 -10.54 21.55 -20.15
CA SER A 54 -9.96 22.80 -19.66
C SER A 54 -8.84 23.30 -20.57
N LEU A 55 -7.90 22.44 -20.99
CA LEU A 55 -6.84 22.81 -21.91
C LEU A 55 -7.35 22.99 -23.34
N GLY A 56 -8.26 22.14 -23.82
CA GLY A 56 -8.87 22.31 -25.13
C GLY A 56 -9.57 23.66 -25.27
N ALA A 57 -10.32 24.08 -24.25
CA ALA A 57 -10.96 25.40 -24.21
C ALA A 57 -9.93 26.54 -24.12
N TYR A 58 -8.88 26.37 -23.31
CA TYR A 58 -7.84 27.35 -23.12
C TYR A 58 -6.99 27.58 -24.40
N LEU A 59 -6.63 26.48 -25.06
CA LEU A 59 -5.82 26.48 -26.29
C LEU A 59 -6.64 26.74 -27.55
N ARG A 60 -7.97 26.69 -27.48
CA ARG A 60 -8.91 26.79 -28.60
C ARG A 60 -8.62 25.80 -29.74
N THR A 61 -8.11 24.64 -29.42
CA THR A 61 -7.77 23.57 -30.37
C THR A 61 -8.26 22.22 -29.88
N ALA A 62 -8.26 21.25 -30.77
CA ALA A 62 -8.53 19.86 -30.37
C ALA A 62 -7.38 19.36 -29.49
N PHE A 63 -7.67 19.12 -28.24
CA PHE A 63 -6.75 18.61 -27.22
C PHE A 63 -7.38 17.41 -26.55
N THR A 64 -6.67 16.31 -26.46
CA THR A 64 -7.13 15.15 -25.71
C THR A 64 -6.05 14.66 -24.76
N ALA A 65 -6.47 14.28 -23.57
CA ALA A 65 -5.64 13.60 -22.58
C ALA A 65 -6.30 12.28 -22.20
N ALA A 66 -5.54 11.20 -22.15
CA ALA A 66 -6.01 9.88 -21.76
C ALA A 66 -5.01 9.23 -20.81
N LEU A 67 -5.48 8.61 -19.72
CA LEU A 67 -4.61 7.83 -18.84
C LEU A 67 -4.15 6.57 -19.55
N VAL A 68 -2.85 6.35 -19.61
CA VAL A 68 -2.22 5.16 -20.20
C VAL A 68 -1.88 4.14 -19.13
N SER A 69 -1.18 4.59 -18.08
CA SER A 69 -0.80 3.71 -16.97
C SER A 69 -0.84 4.43 -15.63
N ALA A 70 -1.04 3.65 -14.57
CA ALA A 70 -0.89 4.06 -13.20
C ALA A 70 -0.15 2.93 -12.47
N GLU A 71 1.07 3.20 -12.03
CA GLU A 71 1.97 2.18 -11.50
C GLU A 71 2.64 2.64 -10.21
N HIS A 72 3.09 1.68 -9.42
CA HIS A 72 3.92 1.95 -8.25
C HIS A 72 5.36 1.53 -8.55
N LEU A 73 6.22 2.52 -8.70
CA LEU A 73 7.64 2.29 -8.98
C LEU A 73 8.49 3.00 -7.92
N SER A 74 9.81 2.69 -7.89
CA SER A 74 10.76 3.54 -7.19
C SER A 74 10.95 4.85 -8.00
N TYR A 75 11.31 5.93 -7.31
CA TYR A 75 11.60 7.19 -7.98
C TYR A 75 12.75 7.05 -8.99
N ARG A 76 13.73 6.21 -8.69
CA ARG A 76 14.81 5.83 -9.61
C ARG A 76 14.28 5.24 -10.91
N ASP A 77 13.38 4.25 -10.81
CA ASP A 77 12.81 3.59 -11.99
C ASP A 77 11.98 4.58 -12.81
N PHE A 78 11.22 5.47 -12.16
CA PHE A 78 10.50 6.54 -12.84
C PHE A 78 11.44 7.45 -13.63
N LEU A 79 12.56 7.91 -13.04
CA LEU A 79 13.53 8.75 -13.73
C LEU A 79 14.16 8.06 -14.93
N GLN A 80 14.34 6.74 -14.89
CA GLN A 80 14.86 5.97 -16.04
C GLN A 80 13.88 5.89 -17.22
N THR A 81 12.58 6.08 -16.98
CA THR A 81 11.56 6.09 -18.06
C THR A 81 11.48 7.42 -18.79
N ILE A 82 12.08 8.48 -18.24
CA ILE A 82 12.01 9.83 -18.77
C ILE A 82 13.11 10.05 -19.82
N PRO A 83 12.79 10.65 -20.99
CA PRO A 83 13.79 11.03 -21.97
C PRO A 83 14.80 12.04 -21.40
N GLU A 84 16.06 11.95 -21.86
CA GLU A 84 17.15 12.83 -21.38
C GLU A 84 16.84 14.32 -21.65
N VAL A 85 16.26 14.61 -22.80
CA VAL A 85 15.82 15.96 -23.18
C VAL A 85 14.31 16.04 -23.09
N THR A 86 13.81 16.68 -22.05
CA THR A 86 12.37 16.80 -21.75
C THR A 86 12.10 18.02 -20.87
N TYR A 87 10.83 18.44 -20.78
CA TYR A 87 10.43 19.46 -19.82
C TYR A 87 10.08 18.83 -18.47
N LEU A 88 10.73 19.28 -17.41
CA LEU A 88 10.48 18.84 -16.03
C LEU A 88 10.04 20.00 -15.16
N ALA A 89 9.05 19.79 -14.33
CA ALA A 89 8.57 20.77 -13.36
C ALA A 89 8.30 20.12 -12.00
N SER A 90 8.70 20.78 -10.92
CA SER A 90 8.30 20.39 -9.57
C SER A 90 6.98 21.06 -9.18
N CYS A 91 6.15 20.31 -8.47
CA CYS A 91 4.89 20.79 -7.90
C CYS A 91 4.89 20.54 -6.39
N LYS A 92 4.71 21.58 -5.59
CA LYS A 92 4.53 21.49 -4.14
C LYS A 92 3.15 20.97 -3.80
N LEU A 93 3.10 20.08 -2.82
CA LEU A 93 1.88 19.46 -2.30
C LEU A 93 1.61 19.96 -0.87
N ALA A 94 0.84 21.04 -0.76
CA ALA A 94 0.47 21.59 0.54
C ALA A 94 -0.80 20.90 1.10
N PRO A 95 -0.94 20.72 2.42
CA PRO A 95 -0.01 21.10 3.50
C PRO A 95 1.05 20.02 3.81
N VAL A 96 1.14 18.94 3.05
CA VAL A 96 2.03 17.79 3.34
C VAL A 96 3.51 18.17 3.26
N GLY A 97 3.84 19.22 2.47
CA GLY A 97 5.21 19.65 2.26
C GLY A 97 6.04 18.71 1.37
N ALA A 98 5.39 17.80 0.67
CA ALA A 98 6.02 16.92 -0.31
C ALA A 98 6.05 17.61 -1.69
N SER A 99 6.94 17.16 -2.58
CA SER A 99 7.00 17.59 -3.97
C SER A 99 6.64 16.44 -4.91
N ALA A 100 5.90 16.75 -5.98
CA ALA A 100 5.68 15.85 -7.11
C ALA A 100 6.52 16.32 -8.29
N LEU A 101 6.93 15.38 -9.16
CA LEU A 101 7.62 15.70 -10.40
C LEU A 101 6.65 15.48 -11.57
N LEU A 102 6.51 16.50 -12.40
CA LEU A 102 5.78 16.50 -13.66
C LEU A 102 6.78 16.49 -14.81
N GLN A 103 6.60 15.62 -15.76
CA GLN A 103 7.35 15.56 -17.01
C GLN A 103 6.41 15.75 -18.19
N LEU A 104 6.77 16.59 -19.14
CA LEU A 104 6.05 16.81 -20.38
C LEU A 104 6.99 16.59 -21.57
N ASP A 105 6.56 15.75 -22.51
CA ASP A 105 7.28 15.48 -23.73
C ASP A 105 7.41 16.76 -24.59
N LEU A 106 8.60 17.01 -25.14
CA LEU A 106 8.86 18.16 -26.01
C LEU A 106 8.03 18.13 -27.29
N ALA A 107 7.65 16.93 -27.76
CA ALA A 107 6.74 16.77 -28.88
C ALA A 107 5.36 17.41 -28.65
N VAL A 108 5.00 17.63 -27.39
CA VAL A 108 3.77 18.34 -26.99
C VAL A 108 4.08 19.74 -26.47
N ALA A 109 5.19 19.91 -25.73
CA ALA A 109 5.54 21.19 -25.11
C ALA A 109 5.72 22.32 -26.13
N PHE A 110 6.47 22.08 -27.22
CA PHE A 110 6.66 23.11 -28.25
C PHE A 110 5.37 23.50 -28.97
N PRO A 111 4.53 22.57 -29.45
CA PRO A 111 3.22 22.91 -30.00
C PRO A 111 2.32 23.68 -29.03
N LEU A 112 2.36 23.37 -27.73
CA LEU A 112 1.62 24.10 -26.71
C LEU A 112 2.10 25.54 -26.60
N VAL A 113 3.41 25.76 -26.61
CA VAL A 113 3.99 27.14 -26.62
C VAL A 113 3.58 27.90 -27.88
N ASP A 114 3.68 27.27 -29.05
CA ASP A 114 3.29 27.89 -30.31
C ASP A 114 1.81 28.31 -30.33
N LEU A 115 0.92 27.42 -29.88
CA LEU A 115 -0.52 27.71 -29.76
C LEU A 115 -0.79 28.87 -28.79
N LEU A 116 -0.09 28.91 -27.66
CA LEU A 116 -0.25 29.98 -26.66
C LEU A 116 0.26 31.33 -27.17
N LEU A 117 1.24 31.32 -28.05
CA LEU A 117 1.75 32.53 -28.73
C LEU A 117 0.92 32.91 -29.96
N GLY A 118 -0.13 32.18 -30.29
CA GLY A 118 -1.04 32.49 -31.39
C GLY A 118 -0.67 31.79 -32.70
N GLY A 119 0.25 30.84 -32.69
CA GLY A 119 0.58 29.97 -33.80
C GLY A 119 -0.45 28.85 -34.02
N GLU A 120 -0.19 27.97 -34.98
CA GLU A 120 -1.08 26.87 -35.33
C GLU A 120 -0.75 25.55 -34.60
N GLY A 121 0.34 25.49 -33.83
CA GLY A 121 0.82 24.31 -33.14
C GLY A 121 1.34 23.21 -34.10
N LYS A 122 1.74 23.60 -35.31
CA LYS A 122 2.19 22.71 -36.36
C LYS A 122 3.71 22.75 -36.50
N GLY A 123 4.25 21.69 -37.07
CA GLY A 123 5.68 21.60 -37.40
C GLY A 123 6.41 20.54 -36.59
N THR A 124 7.66 20.29 -37.00
CA THR A 124 8.52 19.34 -36.28
C THR A 124 9.10 20.03 -35.05
N PRO A 125 8.95 19.49 -33.85
CA PRO A 125 9.54 20.03 -32.63
C PRO A 125 11.05 20.22 -32.82
N PRO A 126 11.64 21.36 -32.44
CA PRO A 126 13.07 21.53 -32.52
C PRO A 126 13.80 20.60 -31.55
N ALA A 127 14.92 20.02 -32.02
CA ALA A 127 15.77 19.15 -31.18
C ALA A 127 16.68 20.01 -30.27
N ARG A 128 16.07 20.74 -29.35
CA ARG A 128 16.76 21.62 -28.39
C ARG A 128 16.00 21.71 -27.07
N GLU A 129 16.64 22.16 -26.05
CA GLU A 129 15.99 22.52 -24.80
C GLU A 129 15.04 23.73 -24.96
N ILE A 130 14.11 23.80 -24.02
CA ILE A 130 13.17 24.91 -23.90
C ILE A 130 13.91 26.15 -23.36
N THR A 131 13.68 27.29 -23.95
CA THR A 131 14.23 28.60 -23.52
C THR A 131 13.45 29.14 -22.31
N GLU A 132 14.04 30.11 -21.58
CA GLU A 132 13.39 30.75 -20.43
C GLU A 132 12.03 31.39 -20.77
N ILE A 133 11.89 31.96 -21.97
CA ILE A 133 10.63 32.57 -22.43
C ILE A 133 9.57 31.50 -22.66
N GLU A 134 9.94 30.39 -23.34
CA GLU A 134 9.05 29.26 -23.59
C GLU A 134 8.66 28.57 -22.26
N GLU A 135 9.55 28.52 -21.29
CA GLU A 135 9.31 28.06 -19.95
C GLU A 135 8.22 28.86 -19.23
N GLN A 136 8.32 30.19 -19.25
CA GLN A 136 7.30 31.08 -18.66
C GLN A 136 5.92 30.87 -19.31
N VAL A 137 5.89 30.63 -20.60
CA VAL A 137 4.64 30.30 -21.31
C VAL A 137 4.07 28.96 -20.84
N LEU A 138 4.92 27.92 -20.72
CA LEU A 138 4.51 26.60 -20.28
C LEU A 138 4.07 26.57 -18.80
N GLU A 139 4.58 27.45 -17.96
CA GLU A 139 4.15 27.55 -16.56
C GLU A 139 2.63 27.70 -16.47
N THR A 140 2.01 28.47 -17.36
CA THR A 140 0.55 28.64 -17.38
C THR A 140 -0.18 27.30 -17.63
N VAL A 141 0.38 26.46 -18.50
CA VAL A 141 -0.16 25.11 -18.78
C VAL A 141 0.00 24.22 -17.54
N VAL A 142 1.17 24.23 -16.91
CA VAL A 142 1.43 23.44 -15.68
C VAL A 142 0.48 23.89 -14.56
N GLN A 143 0.21 25.18 -14.42
CA GLN A 143 -0.77 25.69 -13.45
C GLN A 143 -2.19 25.18 -13.72
N VAL A 144 -2.60 25.04 -15.00
CA VAL A 144 -3.90 24.42 -15.36
C VAL A 144 -3.91 22.96 -14.99
N ILE A 145 -2.82 22.23 -15.25
CA ILE A 145 -2.66 20.81 -14.85
C ILE A 145 -2.74 20.68 -13.33
N CYS A 146 -2.01 21.51 -12.57
CA CYS A 146 -2.05 21.50 -11.10
C CYS A 146 -3.46 21.74 -10.56
N ARG A 147 -4.21 22.69 -11.11
CA ARG A 147 -5.62 22.93 -10.73
C ARG A 147 -6.51 21.73 -11.02
N GLY A 148 -6.31 21.06 -12.15
CA GLY A 148 -7.01 19.83 -12.50
C GLY A 148 -6.71 18.70 -11.52
N LEU A 149 -5.43 18.51 -11.15
CA LEU A 149 -5.00 17.54 -10.15
C LEU A 149 -5.58 17.86 -8.77
N GLN A 150 -5.55 19.11 -8.35
CA GLN A 150 -6.17 19.56 -7.08
C GLN A 150 -7.65 19.20 -7.03
N THR A 151 -8.39 19.41 -8.13
CA THR A 151 -9.79 19.05 -8.23
C THR A 151 -9.98 17.54 -8.12
N ALA A 152 -9.17 16.75 -8.81
CA ALA A 152 -9.23 15.28 -8.74
C ALA A 152 -8.89 14.76 -7.34
N TRP A 153 -7.94 15.41 -6.65
CA TRP A 153 -7.48 15.02 -5.31
C TRP A 153 -8.17 15.79 -4.18
N GLN A 154 -9.30 16.45 -4.46
CA GLN A 154 -10.05 17.26 -3.50
C GLN A 154 -10.40 16.48 -2.20
N ALA A 155 -10.60 15.18 -2.29
CA ALA A 155 -10.85 14.32 -1.12
C ALA A 155 -9.74 14.39 -0.07
N LEU A 156 -8.49 14.71 -0.45
CA LEU A 156 -7.36 14.88 0.46
C LEU A 156 -7.16 16.32 0.92
N SER A 157 -7.90 17.28 0.35
CA SER A 157 -7.66 18.72 0.57
C SER A 157 -6.21 19.12 0.27
N LEU A 158 -5.63 18.51 -0.78
CA LEU A 158 -4.28 18.82 -1.24
C LEU A 158 -4.31 19.96 -2.25
N GLU A 159 -3.40 20.88 -2.07
CA GLU A 159 -3.13 21.92 -3.03
C GLU A 159 -1.90 21.54 -3.85
N PHE A 160 -2.05 21.53 -5.17
CA PHE A 160 -0.97 21.35 -6.13
C PHE A 160 -0.54 22.72 -6.63
N GLN A 161 0.67 23.11 -6.31
CA GLN A 161 1.23 24.41 -6.72
C GLN A 161 2.48 24.17 -7.56
N PHE A 162 2.56 24.83 -8.73
CA PHE A 162 3.82 24.89 -9.48
C PHE A 162 4.89 25.52 -8.59
N ASP A 163 6.06 24.93 -8.54
CA ASP A 163 7.19 25.43 -7.75
C ASP A 163 8.30 25.97 -8.64
N ALA A 164 8.90 25.11 -9.46
CA ALA A 164 9.97 25.50 -10.36
C ALA A 164 10.15 24.49 -11.50
N ARG A 165 10.73 24.97 -12.62
CA ARG A 165 11.34 24.07 -13.60
C ARG A 165 12.48 23.31 -12.95
N GLN A 166 12.67 22.05 -13.35
CA GLN A 166 13.78 21.23 -12.92
C GLN A 166 14.66 20.84 -14.11
N GLN A 167 15.96 20.84 -13.89
CA GLN A 167 16.90 20.16 -14.79
C GLN A 167 16.99 18.69 -14.37
N SER A 168 17.43 17.81 -15.28
CA SER A 168 17.53 16.38 -15.01
C SER A 168 18.36 16.06 -13.75
N GLU A 169 19.43 16.79 -13.50
CA GLU A 169 20.25 16.64 -12.29
C GLU A 169 19.50 17.07 -11.02
N GLN A 170 18.76 18.18 -11.08
CA GLN A 170 17.97 18.69 -9.94
C GLN A 170 16.79 17.76 -9.63
N ALA A 171 16.17 17.20 -10.66
CA ALA A 171 15.08 16.24 -10.50
C ALA A 171 15.51 15.01 -9.70
N GLN A 172 16.77 14.54 -9.83
CA GLN A 172 17.30 13.41 -9.05
C GLN A 172 17.32 13.68 -7.55
N HIS A 173 17.39 14.94 -7.13
CA HIS A 173 17.43 15.35 -5.72
C HIS A 173 16.08 15.77 -5.14
N LEU A 174 15.02 15.78 -5.97
CA LEU A 174 13.68 16.20 -5.54
C LEU A 174 13.07 15.22 -4.52
N MET A 175 13.34 13.93 -4.69
CA MET A 175 12.91 12.86 -3.80
C MET A 175 14.03 11.83 -3.61
N PRO A 176 14.06 11.05 -2.51
CA PRO A 176 14.97 9.92 -2.37
C PRO A 176 14.76 8.91 -3.52
N LEU A 177 15.84 8.42 -4.13
CA LEU A 177 15.78 7.53 -5.29
C LEU A 177 15.02 6.21 -5.00
N GLU A 178 15.09 5.72 -3.78
CA GLU A 178 14.40 4.51 -3.32
C GLU A 178 12.95 4.78 -2.85
N GLU A 179 12.51 6.06 -2.84
CA GLU A 179 11.14 6.41 -2.49
C GLU A 179 10.17 5.74 -3.44
N LYS A 180 9.15 5.08 -2.86
CA LYS A 180 8.04 4.55 -3.66
C LYS A 180 7.19 5.71 -4.13
N THR A 181 6.91 5.76 -5.43
CA THR A 181 6.10 6.79 -6.06
C THR A 181 4.92 6.17 -6.80
N LEU A 182 3.82 6.89 -6.83
CA LEU A 182 2.74 6.62 -7.78
C LEU A 182 3.11 7.34 -9.08
N ALA A 183 3.45 6.56 -10.10
CA ALA A 183 3.72 7.05 -11.44
C ALA A 183 2.43 6.99 -12.27
N LEU A 184 2.04 8.11 -12.83
CA LEU A 184 0.88 8.26 -13.70
C LEU A 184 1.36 8.71 -15.07
N SER A 185 0.98 8.00 -16.12
CA SER A 185 1.31 8.34 -17.51
C SER A 185 0.04 8.66 -18.28
N PHE A 186 0.03 9.83 -18.90
CA PHE A 186 -1.07 10.28 -19.75
C PHE A 186 -0.56 10.49 -21.16
N GLU A 187 -1.32 10.04 -22.13
CA GLU A 187 -1.11 10.36 -23.54
C GLU A 187 -1.81 11.67 -23.84
N ILE A 188 -1.07 12.59 -24.42
CA ILE A 188 -1.57 13.88 -24.91
C ILE A 188 -1.58 13.86 -26.42
N THR A 189 -2.71 14.22 -27.01
CA THR A 189 -2.85 14.31 -28.46
C THR A 189 -3.36 15.71 -28.82
N LEU A 190 -2.65 16.34 -29.71
CA LEU A 190 -2.98 17.57 -30.43
C LEU A 190 -3.22 17.22 -31.90
N PRO A 191 -3.78 18.11 -32.74
CA PRO A 191 -4.08 17.79 -34.16
C PRO A 191 -2.90 17.21 -34.94
N ASP A 192 -1.70 17.75 -34.74
CA ASP A 192 -0.50 17.39 -35.50
C ASP A 192 0.64 16.83 -34.63
N SER A 193 0.42 16.65 -33.31
CA SER A 193 1.44 16.15 -32.40
C SER A 193 0.87 15.24 -31.34
N ARG A 194 1.73 14.33 -30.85
CA ARG A 194 1.41 13.37 -29.78
C ARG A 194 2.62 13.17 -28.89
N GLY A 195 2.39 13.04 -27.60
CA GLY A 195 3.44 12.80 -26.63
C GLY A 195 2.86 12.45 -25.28
N THR A 196 3.69 12.43 -24.26
CA THR A 196 3.31 11.98 -22.90
C THR A 196 3.42 13.11 -21.88
N LEU A 197 2.52 13.05 -20.90
CA LEU A 197 2.58 13.75 -19.64
C LEU A 197 2.72 12.72 -18.53
N ASN A 198 3.83 12.72 -17.82
CA ASN A 198 4.08 11.81 -16.71
C ASN A 198 4.12 12.57 -15.38
N LEU A 199 3.59 11.96 -14.34
CA LEU A 199 3.54 12.53 -13.00
C LEU A 199 4.03 11.49 -11.98
N ALA A 200 5.02 11.85 -11.17
CA ALA A 200 5.46 11.07 -10.02
C ALA A 200 5.01 11.74 -8.72
N VAL A 201 4.20 11.02 -7.93
CA VAL A 201 3.70 11.47 -6.63
C VAL A 201 4.27 10.59 -5.54
N PRO A 202 4.86 11.16 -4.45
CA PRO A 202 5.43 10.37 -3.36
C PRO A 202 4.42 9.42 -2.70
N ALA A 203 4.90 8.26 -2.24
CA ALA A 203 4.06 7.24 -1.61
C ALA A 203 3.30 7.75 -0.38
N VAL A 204 3.90 8.65 0.37
CA VAL A 204 3.26 9.29 1.54
C VAL A 204 1.91 9.92 1.16
N VAL A 205 1.84 10.57 0.01
CA VAL A 205 0.65 11.27 -0.49
C VAL A 205 -0.31 10.28 -1.16
N SER A 206 0.21 9.40 -2.03
CA SER A 206 -0.62 8.41 -2.73
C SER A 206 -1.26 7.40 -1.76
N ASN A 207 -0.57 7.01 -0.69
CA ASN A 207 -1.11 6.16 0.36
C ASN A 207 -2.23 6.84 1.16
N ALA A 208 -2.14 8.16 1.38
CA ALA A 208 -3.21 8.92 2.01
C ALA A 208 -4.48 8.94 1.14
N LEU A 209 -4.31 9.10 -0.19
CA LEU A 209 -5.41 8.99 -1.16
C LEU A 209 -6.07 7.60 -1.11
N LEU A 210 -5.25 6.56 -1.15
CA LEU A 210 -5.73 5.17 -1.10
C LEU A 210 -6.55 4.86 0.15
N ARG A 211 -6.11 5.36 1.30
CA ARG A 211 -6.87 5.20 2.56
C ARG A 211 -8.23 5.88 2.48
N LYS A 212 -8.32 7.07 1.92
CA LYS A 212 -9.60 7.78 1.75
C LYS A 212 -10.51 7.10 0.72
N LEU A 213 -9.98 6.73 -0.44
CA LEU A 213 -10.73 6.01 -1.46
C LEU A 213 -11.27 4.68 -0.92
N SER A 214 -10.46 3.92 -0.15
CA SER A 214 -10.92 2.67 0.45
C SER A 214 -12.02 2.89 1.49
N THR A 215 -12.00 4.00 2.23
CA THR A 215 -13.04 4.34 3.22
C THR A 215 -14.36 4.75 2.57
N GLU A 216 -14.31 5.46 1.47
CA GLU A 216 -15.52 5.86 0.72
C GLU A 216 -16.16 4.68 -0.02
N TRP A 217 -15.36 3.78 -0.60
CA TRP A 217 -15.85 2.53 -1.21
C TRP A 217 -16.51 1.60 -0.20
N VAL A 218 -16.00 1.59 1.02
CA VAL A 218 -16.56 0.85 2.15
C VAL A 218 -17.92 1.43 2.57
N ARG A 219 -18.11 2.73 2.49
CA ARG A 219 -19.39 3.39 2.79
C ARG A 219 -20.44 3.16 1.70
N SER A 220 -20.05 2.98 0.45
CA SER A 220 -20.97 2.80 -0.67
C SER A 220 -21.49 1.36 -0.86
N LYS A 221 -20.99 0.36 -0.10
CA LYS A 221 -21.48 -1.04 -0.13
C LYS A 221 -21.87 -1.58 1.26
N PRO A 222 -22.94 -1.08 1.90
CA PRO A 222 -23.29 -1.50 3.28
C PRO A 222 -23.75 -2.96 3.38
N ARG A 223 -24.43 -3.52 2.38
CA ARG A 223 -25.01 -4.88 2.44
C ARG A 223 -24.03 -6.03 2.27
N ALA A 224 -23.09 -5.91 1.35
CA ALA A 224 -22.12 -6.99 1.08
C ALA A 224 -21.12 -7.19 2.22
N ARG A 225 -20.89 -6.18 3.05
CA ARG A 225 -19.94 -6.23 4.17
C ARG A 225 -20.51 -6.95 5.38
N GLN A 226 -21.77 -6.75 5.71
CA GLN A 226 -22.42 -7.45 6.83
C GLN A 226 -22.44 -8.97 6.63
N ASP A 227 -22.71 -9.44 5.41
CA ASP A 227 -22.67 -10.87 5.07
C ASP A 227 -21.24 -11.43 5.14
N SER A 228 -20.23 -10.65 4.70
CA SER A 228 -18.83 -11.08 4.78
C SER A 228 -18.32 -11.13 6.21
N ASP A 229 -18.66 -10.16 7.04
CA ASP A 229 -18.28 -10.13 8.46
C ASP A 229 -18.96 -11.27 9.24
N GLN A 230 -20.21 -11.57 8.95
CA GLN A 230 -20.94 -12.70 9.56
C GLN A 230 -20.31 -14.03 9.14
N ARG A 231 -19.97 -14.21 7.86
CA ARG A 231 -19.30 -15.43 7.36
C ARG A 231 -17.90 -15.58 7.94
N LEU A 232 -17.14 -14.47 8.04
CA LEU A 232 -15.82 -14.48 8.66
C LEU A 232 -15.92 -14.83 10.14
N ARG A 233 -16.85 -14.22 10.87
CA ARG A 233 -17.11 -14.52 12.28
C ARG A 233 -17.52 -15.99 12.49
N ALA A 234 -18.40 -16.50 11.65
CA ALA A 234 -18.81 -17.91 11.71
C ALA A 234 -17.63 -18.85 11.46
N ARG A 235 -16.74 -18.53 10.52
CA ARG A 235 -15.53 -19.31 10.26
C ARG A 235 -14.52 -19.23 11.40
N LEU A 236 -14.30 -18.04 11.97
CA LEU A 236 -13.41 -17.84 13.12
C LEU A 236 -13.88 -18.65 14.34
N LEU A 237 -15.20 -18.71 14.57
CA LEU A 237 -15.77 -19.50 15.68
C LEU A 237 -15.61 -21.02 15.50
N THR A 238 -15.36 -21.50 14.28
CA THR A 238 -15.09 -22.93 14.01
C THR A 238 -13.60 -23.28 13.94
N CYS A 239 -12.70 -22.28 13.99
CA CYS A 239 -11.26 -22.54 13.98
C CYS A 239 -10.82 -23.18 15.30
N PRO A 240 -10.07 -24.30 15.25
CA PRO A 240 -9.49 -24.87 16.46
C PRO A 240 -8.35 -23.99 16.97
N PHE A 241 -8.40 -23.64 18.24
CA PHE A 241 -7.31 -22.95 18.92
C PHE A 241 -6.64 -23.89 19.91
N PRO A 242 -5.29 -23.87 20.03
CA PRO A 242 -4.60 -24.64 21.05
C PRO A 242 -4.95 -24.10 22.43
N VAL A 243 -5.40 -25.01 23.30
CA VAL A 243 -5.74 -24.70 24.68
C VAL A 243 -4.87 -25.57 25.59
N GLU A 244 -4.15 -24.93 26.49
CA GLU A 244 -3.25 -25.57 27.41
C GLU A 244 -3.66 -25.33 28.86
N LEU A 245 -3.57 -26.32 29.70
CA LEU A 245 -3.78 -26.19 31.14
C LEU A 245 -2.42 -26.19 31.86
N GLY A 246 -1.98 -24.97 32.23
CA GLY A 246 -0.68 -24.76 32.85
C GLY A 246 -0.78 -24.64 34.38
N LEU A 247 0.20 -25.19 35.08
CA LEU A 247 0.41 -24.93 36.49
C LEU A 247 1.39 -23.76 36.60
N THR A 248 0.87 -22.56 36.84
CA THR A 248 1.69 -21.34 36.98
C THR A 248 2.41 -21.27 38.31
N SER A 249 3.54 -20.58 38.35
CA SER A 249 4.32 -20.26 39.57
C SER A 249 4.91 -21.47 40.30
N LEU A 250 5.44 -22.45 39.58
CA LEU A 250 6.20 -23.52 40.16
C LEU A 250 7.70 -23.23 40.08
N ALA A 251 8.32 -23.09 41.23
CA ALA A 251 9.78 -22.98 41.35
C ALA A 251 10.37 -24.39 41.60
N VAL A 252 11.21 -24.85 40.69
CA VAL A 252 11.93 -26.13 40.82
C VAL A 252 13.43 -25.81 40.80
N PRO A 253 14.21 -26.35 41.76
CA PRO A 253 15.66 -26.15 41.75
C PRO A 253 16.27 -26.71 40.46
N LEU A 254 17.19 -25.96 39.86
CA LEU A 254 17.84 -26.32 38.59
C LEU A 254 18.53 -27.70 38.68
N ARG A 255 19.13 -28.03 39.82
CA ARG A 255 19.73 -29.35 40.06
C ARG A 255 18.77 -30.53 39.78
N LYS A 256 17.50 -30.39 40.21
CA LYS A 256 16.47 -31.41 39.95
C LYS A 256 16.05 -31.49 38.51
N LEU A 257 16.16 -30.37 37.74
CA LEU A 257 15.85 -30.37 36.32
C LEU A 257 16.95 -31.05 35.51
N ILE A 258 18.21 -30.88 35.89
CA ILE A 258 19.36 -31.51 35.23
C ILE A 258 19.41 -33.03 35.45
N GLU A 259 18.94 -33.48 36.62
CA GLU A 259 18.90 -34.90 36.99
C GLU A 259 17.67 -35.65 36.42
N LEU A 260 16.77 -35.00 35.64
CA LEU A 260 15.59 -35.65 35.07
C LEU A 260 15.97 -36.59 33.93
N ALA A 261 15.55 -37.85 34.07
CA ALA A 261 15.67 -38.88 33.06
C ALA A 261 14.28 -39.47 32.78
N PRO A 262 14.06 -40.16 31.63
CA PRO A 262 12.83 -40.90 31.38
C PRO A 262 12.48 -41.83 32.52
N GLY A 263 11.29 -41.69 33.12
CA GLY A 263 10.83 -42.42 34.30
C GLY A 263 11.06 -41.73 35.64
N SER A 264 11.75 -40.59 35.69
CA SER A 264 11.92 -39.79 36.93
C SER A 264 10.59 -39.14 37.36
N LEU A 265 10.36 -39.12 38.68
CA LEU A 265 9.19 -38.47 39.27
C LEU A 265 9.56 -37.07 39.76
N LEU A 266 8.94 -36.05 39.18
CA LEU A 266 9.07 -34.65 39.65
C LEU A 266 7.91 -34.38 40.63
N VAL A 267 8.24 -34.23 41.92
CA VAL A 267 7.27 -33.84 42.92
C VAL A 267 7.07 -32.34 42.94
N LEU A 268 5.88 -31.90 42.52
CA LEU A 268 5.48 -30.51 42.52
C LEU A 268 4.86 -30.19 43.88
N ARG A 269 5.55 -29.37 44.70
CA ARG A 269 5.04 -28.95 46.02
C ARG A 269 3.95 -27.90 45.85
N ARG A 270 2.80 -28.27 45.34
CA ARG A 270 1.63 -27.40 45.16
C ARG A 270 0.39 -28.12 45.71
N GLU A 271 -0.46 -27.33 46.37
CA GLU A 271 -1.76 -27.85 46.81
C GLU A 271 -2.61 -28.23 45.59
N ALA A 272 -3.13 -29.46 45.59
CA ALA A 272 -3.93 -29.99 44.47
C ALA A 272 -5.23 -29.19 44.22
N ARG A 273 -5.68 -28.44 45.21
CA ARG A 273 -6.89 -27.57 45.11
C ARG A 273 -6.64 -26.20 44.54
N LYS A 274 -5.38 -25.76 44.36
CA LYS A 274 -5.11 -24.41 43.76
C LYS A 274 -5.47 -24.45 42.28
N PRO A 275 -6.20 -23.45 41.78
CA PRO A 275 -6.63 -23.40 40.40
C PRO A 275 -5.45 -23.34 39.44
N ALA A 276 -5.52 -24.04 38.33
CA ALA A 276 -4.58 -23.98 37.23
C ALA A 276 -4.93 -22.81 36.30
N THR A 277 -4.00 -22.42 35.44
CA THR A 277 -4.24 -21.38 34.42
C THR A 277 -4.54 -22.01 33.08
N LEU A 278 -5.62 -21.58 32.45
CA LEU A 278 -5.98 -22.00 31.09
C LEU A 278 -5.39 -20.98 30.11
N LEU A 279 -4.49 -21.45 29.27
CA LEU A 279 -3.85 -20.66 28.21
C LEU A 279 -4.56 -20.97 26.90
N VAL A 280 -4.85 -19.92 26.13
CA VAL A 280 -5.41 -20.01 24.78
C VAL A 280 -4.42 -19.33 23.84
N GLY A 281 -3.82 -20.07 22.91
CA GLY A 281 -2.80 -19.54 22.03
C GLY A 281 -1.58 -18.95 22.78
N GLY A 282 -1.21 -19.55 23.92
CA GLY A 282 -0.08 -19.09 24.75
C GLY A 282 -0.37 -17.89 25.68
N ARG A 283 -1.61 -17.40 25.69
CA ARG A 283 -2.03 -16.30 26.60
C ARG A 283 -2.87 -16.85 27.76
N GLU A 284 -2.61 -16.37 28.96
CA GLU A 284 -3.42 -16.67 30.15
C GLU A 284 -4.78 -15.98 30.03
N MET A 285 -5.85 -16.78 29.85
CA MET A 285 -7.20 -16.25 29.66
C MET A 285 -8.12 -16.54 30.86
N PHE A 286 -7.96 -17.69 31.50
CA PHE A 286 -8.85 -18.11 32.59
C PHE A 286 -8.11 -18.84 33.69
N THR A 287 -8.64 -18.77 34.90
CA THR A 287 -8.30 -19.73 35.97
C THR A 287 -9.24 -20.93 35.89
N ALA A 288 -8.72 -22.14 36.08
CA ALA A 288 -9.49 -23.36 35.93
C ALA A 288 -9.15 -24.39 37.01
N GLY A 289 -10.16 -25.07 37.49
CA GLY A 289 -10.02 -26.26 38.35
C GLY A 289 -9.80 -27.50 37.48
N VAL A 290 -8.83 -28.35 37.87
CA VAL A 290 -8.64 -29.68 37.23
C VAL A 290 -9.66 -30.62 37.80
N ALA A 291 -10.48 -31.26 36.95
CA ALA A 291 -11.52 -32.17 37.35
C ALA A 291 -11.53 -33.42 36.43
N ARG A 292 -12.32 -34.42 36.81
CA ARG A 292 -12.53 -35.64 36.05
C ARG A 292 -14.02 -35.85 35.82
N ARG A 293 -14.38 -36.15 34.57
CA ARG A 293 -15.74 -36.49 34.20
C ARG A 293 -15.73 -37.87 33.50
N GLY A 294 -16.06 -38.88 34.24
CA GLY A 294 -15.90 -40.28 33.77
C GLY A 294 -14.41 -40.60 33.47
N PRO A 295 -14.08 -41.14 32.30
CA PRO A 295 -12.71 -41.38 31.88
C PRO A 295 -11.96 -40.11 31.41
N ALA A 296 -12.67 -39.00 31.11
CA ALA A 296 -12.10 -37.77 30.58
C ALA A 296 -11.56 -36.83 31.68
N ARG A 297 -10.39 -36.24 31.41
CA ARG A 297 -9.86 -35.13 32.20
C ARG A 297 -10.49 -33.85 31.68
N VAL A 298 -11.01 -33.02 32.58
CA VAL A 298 -11.71 -31.76 32.23
C VAL A 298 -11.14 -30.59 33.03
N ALA A 299 -11.19 -29.41 32.46
CA ALA A 299 -10.90 -28.16 33.15
C ALA A 299 -12.22 -27.41 33.37
N GLN A 300 -12.52 -27.10 34.62
CA GLN A 300 -13.66 -26.27 34.98
C GLN A 300 -13.20 -24.84 35.09
N VAL A 301 -13.67 -23.96 34.19
CA VAL A 301 -13.37 -22.52 34.22
C VAL A 301 -13.99 -21.93 35.49
N LEU A 302 -13.17 -21.23 36.25
CA LEU A 302 -13.57 -20.58 37.52
C LEU A 302 -13.74 -19.08 37.31
N GLU A 303 -12.71 -18.42 36.78
CA GLU A 303 -12.70 -16.97 36.60
C GLU A 303 -11.98 -16.60 35.30
N CYS A 304 -12.34 -15.43 34.74
CA CYS A 304 -11.64 -14.81 33.64
C CYS A 304 -10.44 -14.02 34.16
N CYS A 305 -9.25 -14.22 33.62
CA CYS A 305 -8.10 -13.40 33.99
C CYS A 305 -8.30 -12.00 33.36
N PRO A 306 -8.30 -10.90 34.14
CA PRO A 306 -8.37 -9.57 33.55
C PRO A 306 -7.14 -9.35 32.66
N GLU A 307 -7.35 -8.77 31.47
CA GLU A 307 -6.27 -8.40 30.56
C GLU A 307 -5.26 -7.48 31.29
N ARG A 308 -4.03 -7.96 31.45
CA ARG A 308 -2.93 -7.07 31.80
C ARG A 308 -2.65 -6.20 30.58
N PRO A 309 -2.68 -4.86 30.70
CA PRO A 309 -2.29 -3.99 29.61
C PRO A 309 -0.87 -4.38 29.17
N SER A 310 -0.71 -4.64 27.86
CA SER A 310 0.57 -5.00 27.26
C SER A 310 1.59 -3.90 27.56
N GLU A 311 2.56 -4.15 28.42
CA GLU A 311 3.77 -3.33 28.54
C GLU A 311 4.49 -3.39 27.18
N ARG A 312 4.33 -2.31 26.40
CA ARG A 312 5.21 -2.04 25.28
C ARG A 312 6.61 -1.84 25.83
N LYS A 313 7.50 -2.80 25.63
CA LYS A 313 8.94 -2.58 25.86
C LYS A 313 9.37 -1.40 24.97
N PRO A 314 9.98 -0.36 25.54
CA PRO A 314 10.62 0.67 24.74
C PRO A 314 11.80 0.02 24.00
N SER A 315 11.79 0.13 22.67
CA SER A 315 12.94 -0.19 21.83
C SER A 315 14.09 0.73 22.19
N ARG A 316 15.20 0.14 22.61
CA ARG A 316 16.53 0.80 22.60
C ARG A 316 17.14 0.71 21.20
#